data_4ec6da79d43bfa34ee7e117358f2619e
#
_entry.id   4ec6da79d43bfa34ee7e117358f2619e
#
_cell.length_a   1.000
_cell.length_b   1.000
_cell.length_c   1.000
_cell.angle_alpha   90.00
_cell.angle_beta   90.00
_cell.angle_gamma   90.00
#
_symmetry.space_group_name_H-M   'P 1'
#
loop_
_entity.id
_entity.type
_entity.pdbx_description
1 polymer ?
#
loop_
_entity_poly.entity_id
_entity_poly.type
_entity_poly.pdbx_seq_one_letter_code
_entity_poly.pdbx_strand_id
1 'polypeptide(L)'
;MMDHEKIKEGVRLMLEGIGEDVNREGLLETPDRIARMCEQIYGGLYEDAGVHLSKQFHATNNNIVLEKDITFYSTCEHHLLPFYGKAHVAYIPNQRVAGLSKLARTVEVYARRPQIQENMTAQIADALEEHLQPKGVMVMIEAEHMCMTMRGVQKPGSKTVTTIVRGAFAEDFSLQQTFLQMVKA
;
A
#
# COMPACT_ATOMS: atom_id res chain seq x y z
N MET A 1 19.64 1.96 -4.65
CA MET A 1 19.45 3.38 -5.02
C MET A 1 18.86 3.42 -6.42
N MET A 2 17.89 4.27 -6.67
CA MET A 2 17.22 4.38 -7.96
C MET A 2 18.17 4.98 -9.02
N ASP A 3 18.16 4.43 -10.24
CA ASP A 3 19.01 4.90 -11.34
C ASP A 3 18.22 5.93 -12.17
N HIS A 4 18.41 7.20 -11.86
CA HIS A 4 17.70 8.30 -12.49
C HIS A 4 18.00 8.41 -14.00
N GLU A 5 19.21 8.12 -14.43
CA GLU A 5 19.57 8.24 -15.83
C GLU A 5 18.86 7.19 -16.68
N LYS A 6 18.76 5.95 -16.19
CA LYS A 6 17.96 4.92 -16.87
C LYS A 6 16.47 5.26 -16.92
N ILE A 7 15.93 5.86 -15.86
CA ILE A 7 14.52 6.27 -15.85
C ILE A 7 14.30 7.37 -16.89
N LYS A 8 15.18 8.39 -16.93
CA LYS A 8 15.09 9.47 -17.92
C LYS A 8 15.15 8.96 -19.34
N GLU A 9 16.08 8.05 -19.63
CA GLU A 9 16.20 7.39 -20.94
C GLU A 9 14.92 6.64 -21.29
N GLY A 10 14.41 5.80 -20.38
CA GLY A 10 13.16 5.05 -20.58
C GLY A 10 11.97 5.94 -20.86
N VAL A 11 11.87 7.11 -20.18
CA VAL A 11 10.80 8.08 -20.42
C VAL A 11 10.91 8.70 -21.81
N ARG A 12 12.12 9.05 -22.28
CA ARG A 12 12.32 9.58 -23.63
C ARG A 12 11.90 8.55 -24.68
N LEU A 13 12.38 7.32 -24.56
CA LEU A 13 12.01 6.22 -25.47
C LEU A 13 10.50 5.96 -25.51
N MET A 14 9.83 6.05 -24.36
CA MET A 14 8.37 5.89 -24.29
C MET A 14 7.65 7.03 -25.03
N LEU A 15 8.08 8.28 -24.84
CA LEU A 15 7.49 9.44 -25.52
C LEU A 15 7.70 9.35 -27.04
N GLU A 16 8.88 9.00 -27.49
CA GLU A 16 9.18 8.76 -28.91
C GLU A 16 8.33 7.61 -29.47
N GLY A 17 8.21 6.50 -28.71
CA GLY A 17 7.46 5.33 -29.12
C GLY A 17 5.96 5.57 -29.30
N ILE A 18 5.36 6.51 -28.55
CA ILE A 18 3.97 6.94 -28.76
C ILE A 18 3.81 8.01 -29.84
N GLY A 19 4.92 8.46 -30.47
CA GLY A 19 4.93 9.44 -31.56
C GLY A 19 4.97 10.91 -31.09
N GLU A 20 5.36 11.19 -29.86
CA GLU A 20 5.43 12.54 -29.32
C GLU A 20 6.80 13.19 -29.63
N ASP A 21 6.82 14.53 -29.83
CA ASP A 21 8.07 15.30 -29.96
C ASP A 21 8.65 15.58 -28.57
N VAL A 22 9.70 14.83 -28.22
CA VAL A 22 10.38 14.95 -26.92
C VAL A 22 11.09 16.31 -26.72
N ASN A 23 11.31 17.08 -27.80
CA ASN A 23 12.01 18.35 -27.77
C ASN A 23 11.05 19.55 -27.63
N ARG A 24 9.73 19.35 -27.69
CA ARG A 24 8.80 20.46 -27.45
C ARG A 24 8.89 20.96 -26.01
N GLU A 25 8.71 22.26 -25.81
CA GLU A 25 8.92 22.97 -24.54
C GLU A 25 8.29 22.25 -23.32
N GLY A 26 7.05 21.77 -23.45
CA GLY A 26 6.34 21.11 -22.34
C GLY A 26 6.90 19.76 -21.93
N LEU A 27 7.75 19.11 -22.75
CA LEU A 27 8.33 17.78 -22.47
C LEU A 27 9.82 17.79 -22.14
N LEU A 28 10.53 18.91 -22.35
CA LEU A 28 11.98 18.98 -22.10
C LEU A 28 12.39 18.51 -20.69
N GLU A 29 11.61 18.88 -19.67
CA GLU A 29 11.90 18.52 -18.29
C GLU A 29 11.16 17.25 -17.82
N THR A 30 10.28 16.65 -18.64
CA THR A 30 9.44 15.51 -18.23
C THR A 30 10.27 14.31 -17.79
N PRO A 31 11.36 13.92 -18.47
CA PRO A 31 12.18 12.79 -18.01
C PRO A 31 12.76 13.00 -16.60
N ASP A 32 13.23 14.22 -16.31
CA ASP A 32 13.79 14.55 -15.01
C ASP A 32 12.72 14.62 -13.90
N ARG A 33 11.55 15.19 -14.22
CA ARG A 33 10.40 15.24 -13.30
C ARG A 33 9.92 13.83 -12.93
N ILE A 34 9.83 12.91 -13.91
CA ILE A 34 9.42 11.54 -13.69
C ILE A 34 10.47 10.79 -12.86
N ALA A 35 11.77 10.98 -13.11
CA ALA A 35 12.81 10.35 -12.31
C ALA A 35 12.73 10.75 -10.83
N ARG A 36 12.53 12.04 -10.53
CA ARG A 36 12.30 12.50 -9.14
C ARG A 36 10.98 11.99 -8.54
N MET A 37 9.91 11.94 -9.33
CA MET A 37 8.62 11.39 -8.90
C MET A 37 8.77 9.92 -8.51
N CYS A 38 9.54 9.13 -9.27
CA CYS A 38 9.77 7.71 -8.98
C CYS A 38 10.36 7.48 -7.59
N GLU A 39 11.23 8.37 -7.08
CA GLU A 39 11.73 8.28 -5.70
C GLU A 39 10.62 8.35 -4.67
N GLN A 40 9.58 9.14 -4.93
CA GLN A 40 8.45 9.27 -4.02
C GLN A 40 7.49 8.09 -4.12
N ILE A 41 7.11 7.70 -5.34
CA ILE A 41 6.06 6.66 -5.54
C ILE A 41 6.60 5.23 -5.46
N TYR A 42 7.91 5.01 -5.60
CA TYR A 42 8.56 3.69 -5.51
C TYR A 42 9.60 3.59 -4.38
N GLY A 43 9.65 4.58 -3.49
CA GLY A 43 10.60 4.59 -2.36
C GLY A 43 10.46 3.39 -1.42
N GLY A 44 9.24 2.85 -1.29
CA GLY A 44 8.97 1.66 -0.49
C GLY A 44 9.76 0.41 -0.90
N LEU A 45 10.30 0.34 -2.14
CA LEU A 45 11.21 -0.73 -2.56
C LEU A 45 12.51 -0.78 -1.76
N TYR A 46 12.89 0.34 -1.14
CA TYR A 46 14.13 0.50 -0.38
C TYR A 46 13.87 0.66 1.12
N GLU A 47 12.62 0.52 1.55
CA GLU A 47 12.21 0.63 2.95
C GLU A 47 11.85 -0.74 3.53
N ASP A 48 12.11 -0.91 4.82
CA ASP A 48 11.77 -2.10 5.61
C ASP A 48 10.71 -1.73 6.65
N ALA A 49 9.56 -2.40 6.61
CA ALA A 49 8.47 -2.22 7.56
C ALA A 49 8.89 -2.57 9.00
N GLY A 50 9.82 -3.52 9.17
CA GLY A 50 10.36 -3.90 10.48
C GLY A 50 11.01 -2.74 11.22
N VAL A 51 11.66 -1.82 10.50
CA VAL A 51 12.24 -0.60 11.10
C VAL A 51 11.16 0.26 11.76
N HIS A 52 10.00 0.39 11.13
CA HIS A 52 8.88 1.13 11.70
C HIS A 52 8.24 0.38 12.88
N LEU A 53 7.99 -0.92 12.72
CA LEU A 53 7.31 -1.76 13.70
C LEU A 53 8.18 -2.12 14.92
N SER A 54 9.49 -1.87 14.87
CA SER A 54 10.38 -2.06 16.02
C SER A 54 10.05 -1.14 17.21
N LYS A 55 9.39 0.01 16.95
CA LYS A 55 8.99 0.96 18.00
C LYS A 55 7.70 0.50 18.69
N GLN A 56 7.86 -0.23 19.78
CA GLN A 56 6.78 -0.88 20.52
C GLN A 56 6.72 -0.41 21.97
N PHE A 57 5.52 -0.53 22.56
CA PHE A 57 5.24 -0.20 23.95
C PHE A 57 4.57 -1.38 24.65
N HIS A 58 4.60 -1.41 25.96
CA HIS A 58 3.89 -2.46 26.74
C HIS A 58 2.38 -2.28 26.58
N ALA A 59 1.67 -3.35 26.26
CA ALA A 59 0.21 -3.36 26.18
C ALA A 59 -0.40 -3.59 27.58
N THR A 60 -1.39 -2.79 27.95
CA THR A 60 -2.14 -2.94 29.20
C THR A 60 -3.32 -3.89 29.09
N ASN A 61 -3.72 -4.23 27.86
CA ASN A 61 -4.83 -5.15 27.55
C ASN A 61 -4.62 -5.80 26.18
N ASN A 62 -5.49 -6.74 25.83
CA ASN A 62 -5.46 -7.48 24.58
C ASN A 62 -6.69 -7.18 23.68
N ASN A 63 -7.26 -5.98 23.79
CA ASN A 63 -8.36 -5.57 22.92
C ASN A 63 -7.87 -5.31 21.50
N ILE A 64 -8.78 -5.40 20.52
CA ILE A 64 -8.47 -5.09 19.14
C ILE A 64 -7.99 -3.64 19.04
N VAL A 65 -6.84 -3.45 18.43
CA VAL A 65 -6.34 -2.15 17.98
C VAL A 65 -6.61 -2.05 16.50
N LEU A 66 -7.37 -1.04 16.08
CA LEU A 66 -7.69 -0.76 14.68
C LEU A 66 -7.23 0.64 14.32
N GLU A 67 -6.43 0.75 13.27
CA GLU A 67 -6.19 1.99 12.53
C GLU A 67 -6.94 1.89 11.21
N LYS A 68 -7.95 2.75 11.02
CA LYS A 68 -8.82 2.72 9.84
C LYS A 68 -8.67 3.95 8.97
N ASP A 69 -9.18 3.85 7.75
CA ASP A 69 -9.19 4.94 6.78
C ASP A 69 -7.79 5.47 6.40
N ILE A 70 -6.76 4.62 6.50
CA ILE A 70 -5.40 4.95 6.07
C ILE A 70 -5.44 5.15 4.56
N THR A 71 -5.38 6.39 4.11
CA THR A 71 -5.31 6.70 2.68
C THR A 71 -3.97 6.26 2.13
N PHE A 72 -3.98 5.59 0.98
CA PHE A 72 -2.78 5.20 0.27
C PHE A 72 -2.91 5.44 -1.23
N TYR A 73 -1.77 5.56 -1.89
CA TYR A 73 -1.62 5.55 -3.34
C TYR A 73 -0.57 4.51 -3.71
N SER A 74 -0.88 3.70 -4.71
CA SER A 74 0.00 2.66 -5.22
C SER A 74 -0.03 2.60 -6.74
N THR A 75 0.78 1.76 -7.33
CA THR A 75 0.90 1.59 -8.77
C THR A 75 0.65 0.14 -9.14
N CYS A 76 -0.33 -0.11 -10.01
CA CYS A 76 -0.60 -1.45 -10.54
C CYS A 76 0.61 -1.95 -11.33
N GLU A 77 1.17 -3.10 -10.96
CA GLU A 77 2.37 -3.64 -11.60
C GLU A 77 2.17 -4.03 -13.07
N HIS A 78 0.92 -4.32 -13.49
CA HIS A 78 0.63 -4.73 -14.86
C HIS A 78 0.63 -3.57 -15.87
N HIS A 79 0.32 -2.34 -15.43
CA HIS A 79 0.10 -1.21 -16.33
C HIS A 79 0.84 0.05 -15.90
N LEU A 80 1.48 0.07 -14.73
CA LEU A 80 2.06 1.24 -14.08
C LEU A 80 1.07 2.40 -13.91
N LEU A 81 -0.22 2.10 -13.86
CA LEU A 81 -1.27 3.07 -13.57
C LEU A 81 -1.61 3.06 -12.08
N PRO A 82 -2.01 4.21 -11.52
CA PRO A 82 -2.34 4.30 -10.11
C PRO A 82 -3.54 3.43 -9.71
N PHE A 83 -3.50 2.91 -8.50
CA PHE A 83 -4.68 2.57 -7.73
C PHE A 83 -4.56 3.20 -6.34
N TYR A 84 -5.67 3.56 -5.74
CA TYR A 84 -5.68 4.31 -4.50
C TYR A 84 -6.95 4.00 -3.71
N GLY A 85 -6.87 4.20 -2.40
CA GLY A 85 -8.02 3.87 -1.56
C GLY A 85 -7.73 4.01 -0.08
N LYS A 86 -8.35 3.11 0.68
CA LYS A 86 -8.26 3.05 2.14
C LYS A 86 -7.78 1.67 2.58
N ALA A 87 -6.82 1.67 3.48
CA ALA A 87 -6.41 0.48 4.21
C ALA A 87 -6.93 0.57 5.65
N HIS A 88 -7.38 -0.56 6.17
CA HIS A 88 -7.82 -0.75 7.55
C HIS A 88 -7.00 -1.89 8.13
N VAL A 89 -6.25 -1.59 9.18
CA VAL A 89 -5.26 -2.49 9.76
C VAL A 89 -5.58 -2.72 11.21
N ALA A 90 -5.91 -3.96 11.58
CA ALA A 90 -6.18 -4.33 12.95
C ALA A 90 -5.25 -5.45 13.43
N TYR A 91 -4.95 -5.43 14.72
CA TYR A 91 -4.29 -6.53 15.40
C TYR A 91 -4.76 -6.67 16.84
N ILE A 92 -4.58 -7.86 17.41
CA ILE A 92 -4.82 -8.14 18.82
C ILE A 92 -3.45 -8.22 19.49
N PRO A 93 -3.10 -7.28 20.39
CA PRO A 93 -1.80 -7.27 21.04
C PRO A 93 -1.47 -8.58 21.77
N ASN A 94 -0.18 -8.92 21.77
CA ASN A 94 0.40 -9.94 22.63
C ASN A 94 1.50 -9.28 23.48
N GLN A 95 1.09 -8.63 24.58
CA GLN A 95 1.94 -7.86 25.49
C GLN A 95 2.54 -6.57 24.92
N ARG A 96 2.51 -6.35 23.60
CA ARG A 96 3.09 -5.16 22.95
C ARG A 96 2.15 -4.52 21.96
N VAL A 97 2.22 -3.18 21.88
CA VAL A 97 1.50 -2.36 20.91
C VAL A 97 2.48 -1.53 20.10
N ALA A 98 2.20 -1.36 18.81
CA ALA A 98 2.92 -0.41 17.96
C ALA A 98 2.37 1.00 18.14
N GLY A 99 3.19 2.02 17.92
CA GLY A 99 2.69 3.38 17.78
C GLY A 99 1.78 3.48 16.54
N LEU A 100 0.63 4.16 16.64
CA LEU A 100 -0.38 4.22 15.58
C LEU A 100 0.19 4.65 14.21
N SER A 101 1.06 5.67 14.21
CA SER A 101 1.75 6.12 12.99
C SER A 101 2.61 5.04 12.32
N LYS A 102 2.95 3.96 13.03
CA LYS A 102 3.77 2.87 12.49
C LYS A 102 2.96 1.94 11.59
N LEU A 103 1.66 1.79 11.90
CA LEU A 103 0.73 1.05 11.05
C LEU A 103 0.56 1.76 9.70
N ALA A 104 0.32 3.07 9.72
CA ALA A 104 0.23 3.85 8.49
C ALA A 104 1.54 3.81 7.67
N ARG A 105 2.70 3.91 8.32
CA ARG A 105 4.00 3.79 7.64
C ARG A 105 4.22 2.40 7.03
N THR A 106 3.76 1.34 7.70
CA THR A 106 3.82 -0.02 7.13
C THR A 106 2.98 -0.12 5.86
N VAL A 107 1.78 0.47 5.85
CA VAL A 107 0.97 0.56 4.63
C VAL A 107 1.74 1.29 3.51
N GLU A 108 2.37 2.44 3.81
CA GLU A 108 3.16 3.21 2.84
C GLU A 108 4.35 2.43 2.27
N VAL A 109 5.09 1.68 3.09
CA VAL A 109 6.21 0.84 2.63
C VAL A 109 5.77 -0.11 1.53
N TYR A 110 4.60 -0.73 1.66
CA TYR A 110 4.09 -1.68 0.68
C TYR A 110 3.30 -1.02 -0.45
N ALA A 111 2.64 0.12 -0.20
CA ALA A 111 1.92 0.86 -1.22
C ALA A 111 2.87 1.53 -2.23
N ARG A 112 4.01 2.04 -1.79
CA ARG A 112 4.98 2.75 -2.62
C ARG A 112 5.90 1.80 -3.40
N ARG A 113 5.28 0.87 -4.14
CA ARG A 113 5.90 -0.14 -5.01
C ARG A 113 4.98 -0.41 -6.20
N PRO A 114 5.47 -0.99 -7.31
CA PRO A 114 4.57 -1.70 -8.23
C PRO A 114 3.92 -2.87 -7.50
N GLN A 115 2.57 -2.96 -7.51
CA GLN A 115 1.81 -3.89 -6.66
C GLN A 115 0.63 -4.55 -7.37
N ILE A 116 0.25 -5.71 -6.85
CA ILE A 116 -1.09 -6.27 -6.93
C ILE A 116 -1.73 -6.07 -5.55
N GLN A 117 -2.99 -5.60 -5.51
CA GLN A 117 -3.66 -5.26 -4.25
C GLN A 117 -3.72 -6.43 -3.28
N GLU A 118 -3.97 -7.65 -3.76
CA GLU A 118 -4.01 -8.87 -2.96
C GLU A 118 -2.67 -9.15 -2.28
N ASN A 119 -1.57 -9.00 -3.01
CA ASN A 119 -0.21 -9.17 -2.48
C ASN A 119 0.13 -8.09 -1.45
N MET A 120 -0.22 -6.83 -1.75
CA MET A 120 -0.03 -5.71 -0.82
C MET A 120 -0.77 -5.96 0.50
N THR A 121 -2.03 -6.45 0.43
CA THR A 121 -2.83 -6.77 1.61
C THR A 121 -2.17 -7.86 2.47
N ALA A 122 -1.64 -8.91 1.82
CA ALA A 122 -0.95 -10.00 2.48
C ALA A 122 0.38 -9.52 3.11
N GLN A 123 1.20 -8.78 2.37
CA GLN A 123 2.49 -8.27 2.84
C GLN A 123 2.35 -7.36 4.07
N ILE A 124 1.31 -6.53 4.13
CA ILE A 124 1.02 -5.70 5.32
C ILE A 124 0.70 -6.59 6.52
N ALA A 125 -0.15 -7.61 6.34
CA ALA A 125 -0.51 -8.54 7.41
C ALA A 125 0.71 -9.34 7.90
N ASP A 126 1.51 -9.86 6.98
CA ASP A 126 2.70 -10.66 7.28
C ASP A 126 3.75 -9.83 8.03
N ALA A 127 3.96 -8.57 7.66
CA ALA A 127 4.86 -7.67 8.39
C ALA A 127 4.41 -7.42 9.83
N LEU A 128 3.11 -7.24 10.06
CA LEU A 128 2.60 -7.12 11.43
C LEU A 128 2.79 -8.42 12.22
N GLU A 129 2.49 -9.56 11.60
CA GLU A 129 2.65 -10.88 12.25
C GLU A 129 4.11 -11.12 12.62
N GLU A 130 5.05 -10.87 11.71
CA GLU A 130 6.47 -11.08 11.93
C GLU A 130 7.05 -10.17 13.02
N HIS A 131 6.78 -8.86 12.94
CA HIS A 131 7.47 -7.88 13.77
C HIS A 131 6.76 -7.52 15.07
N LEU A 132 5.44 -7.68 15.18
CA LEU A 132 4.69 -7.44 16.41
C LEU A 132 4.36 -8.73 17.15
N GLN A 133 4.37 -9.88 16.47
CA GLN A 133 3.97 -11.18 17.03
C GLN A 133 2.65 -11.09 17.80
N PRO A 134 1.60 -10.51 17.22
CA PRO A 134 0.32 -10.32 17.86
C PRO A 134 -0.44 -11.66 17.96
N LYS A 135 -1.51 -11.69 18.72
CA LYS A 135 -2.40 -12.87 18.76
C LYS A 135 -3.18 -13.09 17.46
N GLY A 136 -3.36 -12.03 16.69
CA GLY A 136 -4.02 -12.08 15.38
C GLY A 136 -3.91 -10.75 14.66
N VAL A 137 -4.03 -10.81 13.34
CA VAL A 137 -4.00 -9.66 12.42
C VAL A 137 -5.19 -9.76 11.47
N MET A 138 -5.79 -8.62 11.15
CA MET A 138 -6.73 -8.49 10.05
C MET A 138 -6.44 -7.20 9.27
N VAL A 139 -6.29 -7.34 7.97
CA VAL A 139 -6.09 -6.20 7.05
C VAL A 139 -7.20 -6.23 6.01
N MET A 140 -7.80 -5.08 5.75
CA MET A 140 -8.74 -4.87 4.65
C MET A 140 -8.30 -3.66 3.84
N ILE A 141 -8.30 -3.79 2.52
CA ILE A 141 -8.02 -2.71 1.58
C ILE A 141 -9.19 -2.56 0.62
N GLU A 142 -9.69 -1.34 0.48
CA GLU A 142 -10.67 -0.95 -0.53
C GLU A 142 -10.02 0.09 -1.45
N ALA A 143 -9.98 -0.19 -2.77
CA ALA A 143 -9.34 0.70 -3.72
C ALA A 143 -10.04 0.76 -5.07
N GLU A 144 -9.90 1.91 -5.72
CA GLU A 144 -10.23 2.13 -7.13
C GLU A 144 -8.96 2.02 -7.98
N HIS A 145 -9.08 1.34 -9.13
CA HIS A 145 -7.96 1.03 -10.02
C HIS A 145 -8.09 1.79 -11.35
N MET A 146 -7.14 2.70 -11.64
CA MET A 146 -7.15 3.46 -12.89
C MET A 146 -7.01 2.55 -14.13
N CYS A 147 -6.35 1.41 -14.00
CA CYS A 147 -6.27 0.43 -15.08
C CYS A 147 -7.62 -0.18 -15.45
N MET A 148 -8.62 -0.12 -14.57
CA MET A 148 -10.00 -0.56 -14.83
C MET A 148 -10.95 0.60 -15.18
N THR A 149 -10.66 1.82 -14.69
CA THR A 149 -11.58 2.95 -14.83
C THR A 149 -11.34 3.75 -16.11
N MET A 150 -10.08 4.09 -16.42
CA MET A 150 -9.74 4.99 -17.53
C MET A 150 -9.50 4.29 -18.87
N ARG A 151 -9.28 2.98 -18.86
CA ARG A 151 -9.00 2.15 -20.03
C ARG A 151 -9.53 0.72 -19.84
N GLY A 152 -9.39 -0.15 -20.86
CA GLY A 152 -9.83 -1.55 -20.81
C GLY A 152 -11.35 -1.64 -20.63
N VAL A 153 -11.80 -2.17 -19.50
CA VAL A 153 -13.23 -2.39 -19.21
C VAL A 153 -14.02 -1.13 -18.88
N GLN A 154 -13.34 -0.02 -18.58
CA GLN A 154 -13.92 1.31 -18.36
C GLN A 154 -15.09 1.31 -17.34
N LYS A 155 -14.83 0.89 -16.11
CA LYS A 155 -15.82 0.84 -15.02
C LYS A 155 -15.46 1.83 -13.90
N PRO A 156 -15.68 3.15 -14.10
CA PRO A 156 -15.47 4.14 -13.05
C PRO A 156 -16.37 3.87 -11.86
N GLY A 157 -15.85 4.13 -10.65
CA GLY A 157 -16.55 3.90 -9.39
C GLY A 157 -16.58 2.44 -8.91
N SER A 158 -16.07 1.49 -9.71
CA SER A 158 -15.89 0.12 -9.19
C SER A 158 -14.73 0.08 -8.21
N LYS A 159 -14.94 -0.60 -7.09
CA LYS A 159 -13.92 -0.77 -6.04
C LYS A 159 -13.58 -2.25 -5.86
N THR A 160 -12.31 -2.53 -5.67
CA THR A 160 -11.82 -3.85 -5.28
C THR A 160 -11.63 -3.87 -3.77
N VAL A 161 -12.16 -4.89 -3.10
CA VAL A 161 -11.96 -5.10 -1.67
C VAL A 161 -11.19 -6.39 -1.46
N THR A 162 -10.08 -6.31 -0.75
CA THR A 162 -9.26 -7.47 -0.35
C THR A 162 -9.14 -7.54 1.16
N THR A 163 -9.16 -8.76 1.70
CA THR A 163 -9.00 -8.99 3.15
C THR A 163 -8.03 -10.13 3.39
N ILE A 164 -7.23 -10.00 4.43
CA ILE A 164 -6.35 -11.05 4.96
C ILE A 164 -6.54 -11.15 6.46
N VAL A 165 -6.59 -12.36 6.98
CA VAL A 165 -6.67 -12.68 8.40
C VAL A 165 -5.53 -13.61 8.81
N ARG A 166 -5.02 -13.45 10.06
CA ARG A 166 -4.00 -14.29 10.66
C ARG A 166 -4.33 -14.54 12.13
N GLY A 167 -3.88 -15.67 12.67
CA GLY A 167 -4.05 -16.03 14.10
C GLY A 167 -5.51 -15.99 14.54
N ALA A 168 -5.81 -15.36 15.68
CA ALA A 168 -7.14 -15.35 16.28
C ALA A 168 -8.26 -14.85 15.33
N PHE A 169 -7.97 -13.93 14.41
CA PHE A 169 -8.96 -13.52 13.40
C PHE A 169 -9.27 -14.62 12.38
N ALA A 170 -8.37 -15.56 12.14
CA ALA A 170 -8.63 -16.71 11.27
C ALA A 170 -9.45 -17.80 11.99
N GLU A 171 -9.31 -17.89 13.31
CA GLU A 171 -9.94 -18.92 14.15
C GLU A 171 -11.34 -18.52 14.63
N ASP A 172 -11.59 -17.22 14.82
CA ASP A 172 -12.84 -16.69 15.38
C ASP A 172 -13.52 -15.69 14.42
N PHE A 173 -14.59 -16.13 13.78
CA PHE A 173 -15.39 -15.32 12.87
C PHE A 173 -16.04 -14.10 13.56
N SER A 174 -16.33 -14.17 14.88
CA SER A 174 -16.90 -13.04 15.61
C SER A 174 -15.95 -11.86 15.70
N LEU A 175 -14.62 -12.11 15.75
CA LEU A 175 -13.60 -11.06 15.69
C LEU A 175 -13.58 -10.38 14.32
N GLN A 176 -13.77 -11.13 13.23
CA GLN A 176 -13.88 -10.56 11.89
C GLN A 176 -15.12 -9.67 11.76
N GLN A 177 -16.26 -10.10 12.29
CA GLN A 177 -17.48 -9.29 12.32
C GLN A 177 -17.30 -8.02 13.14
N THR A 178 -16.65 -8.10 14.29
CA THR A 178 -16.32 -6.95 15.13
C THR A 178 -15.45 -5.95 14.35
N PHE A 179 -14.40 -6.42 13.69
CA PHE A 179 -13.56 -5.57 12.84
C PHE A 179 -14.39 -4.86 11.76
N LEU A 180 -15.23 -5.59 11.02
CA LEU A 180 -16.06 -5.00 9.96
C LEU A 180 -17.06 -3.96 10.49
N GLN A 181 -17.60 -4.16 11.70
CA GLN A 181 -18.45 -3.17 12.38
C GLN A 181 -17.65 -1.92 12.74
N MET A 182 -16.44 -2.07 13.31
CA MET A 182 -15.56 -0.95 13.66
C MET A 182 -15.12 -0.14 12.43
N VAL A 183 -14.88 -0.80 11.28
CA VAL A 183 -14.56 -0.11 10.02
C VAL A 183 -15.74 0.72 9.52
N LYS A 184 -16.96 0.23 9.65
CA LYS A 184 -18.18 0.92 9.20
C LYS A 184 -18.64 2.05 10.13
N ALA A 185 -18.29 2.00 11.41
CA ALA A 185 -18.63 3.02 12.41
C ALA A 185 -17.90 4.34 12.13
#